data_8467df78255b9266092f6dd5087638d9
#
_entry.id   8467df78255b9266092f6dd5087638d9
#
_cell.length_a   1.000
_cell.length_b   1.000
_cell.length_c   1.000
_cell.angle_alpha   90.00
_cell.angle_beta   90.00
_cell.angle_gamma   90.00
#
_symmetry.space_group_name_H-M   'P 1'
#
loop_
_entity.id
_entity.type
_entity.pdbx_description
1 polymer ?
#
loop_
_entity_poly.entity_id
_entity_poly.type
_entity_poly.pdbx_seq_one_letter_code
_entity_poly.pdbx_strand_id
1 'polypeptide(L)'
;MDIHVRLLTLSGDLARDSIILSGWWPDCYTTYQNILPAPIVLLDKGIFIAPDTDVLFDQIGSEFTNYLAAKGFDWRRLAGAKVQRIGGYSARDYIDKVARTESGNFLDHNVRVNSAVSSYQLLNGTFSQNLGALASSPVLKHTSLLFTIIPVNSTTGLPEMVDVPFVAAFIGVPFDDGSS
;
A
#
# COMPACT_ATOMS: atom_id res chain seq x y z
N MET A 1 -15.68 -11.33 18.19
CA MET A 1 -14.65 -10.66 17.38
C MET A 1 -13.65 -11.64 16.76
N ASP A 2 -13.42 -12.78 17.39
CA ASP A 2 -12.42 -13.77 16.92
C ASP A 2 -12.83 -14.65 15.72
N ILE A 3 -14.13 -14.89 15.52
CA ILE A 3 -14.62 -15.79 14.45
C ILE A 3 -14.41 -15.16 13.07
N HIS A 4 -14.57 -13.85 12.94
CA HIS A 4 -14.38 -13.14 11.67
C HIS A 4 -12.90 -13.07 11.24
N VAL A 5 -12.00 -12.86 12.19
CA VAL A 5 -10.55 -12.84 11.93
C VAL A 5 -10.04 -14.22 11.54
N ARG A 6 -10.56 -15.29 12.16
CA ARG A 6 -10.22 -16.67 11.79
C ARG A 6 -10.73 -17.07 10.41
N LEU A 7 -11.93 -16.62 10.01
CA LEU A 7 -12.46 -16.86 8.66
C LEU A 7 -11.63 -16.15 7.59
N LEU A 8 -11.15 -14.94 7.86
CA LEU A 8 -10.29 -14.19 6.95
C LEU A 8 -8.91 -14.85 6.79
N THR A 9 -8.35 -15.40 7.87
CA THR A 9 -7.09 -16.14 7.81
C THR A 9 -7.25 -17.46 7.07
N LEU A 10 -8.35 -18.19 7.30
CA LEU A 10 -8.67 -19.42 6.60
C LEU A 10 -8.92 -19.20 5.11
N SER A 11 -9.61 -18.12 4.72
CA SER A 11 -9.80 -17.81 3.29
C SER A 11 -8.50 -17.45 2.60
N GLY A 12 -7.57 -16.78 3.30
CA GLY A 12 -6.22 -16.49 2.78
C GLY A 12 -5.38 -17.75 2.58
N ASP A 13 -5.45 -18.70 3.50
CA ASP A 13 -4.71 -19.96 3.41
C ASP A 13 -5.34 -20.93 2.39
N LEU A 14 -6.67 -21.01 2.32
CA LEU A 14 -7.39 -21.84 1.34
C LEU A 14 -7.27 -21.30 -0.09
N ALA A 15 -7.09 -19.99 -0.27
CA ALA A 15 -6.83 -19.40 -1.58
C ALA A 15 -5.45 -19.79 -2.15
N ARG A 16 -4.50 -20.23 -1.30
CA ARG A 16 -3.24 -20.82 -1.73
C ARG A 16 -3.41 -22.18 -2.41
N ASP A 17 -4.43 -22.93 -2.05
CA ASP A 17 -4.67 -24.28 -2.54
C ASP A 17 -5.64 -24.36 -3.73
N SER A 18 -5.82 -23.25 -4.49
CA SER A 18 -6.63 -23.19 -5.72
C SER A 18 -8.12 -23.52 -5.54
N ILE A 19 -8.64 -23.52 -4.33
CA ILE A 19 -10.08 -23.64 -4.11
C ILE A 19 -10.66 -22.23 -4.13
N ILE A 20 -11.35 -21.89 -5.21
CA ILE A 20 -12.19 -20.68 -5.32
C ILE A 20 -13.37 -20.88 -4.35
N LEU A 21 -13.15 -20.60 -3.08
CA LEU A 21 -14.26 -20.24 -2.24
C LEU A 21 -14.60 -18.79 -2.59
N SER A 22 -15.65 -18.59 -3.36
CA SER A 22 -16.29 -17.30 -3.52
C SER A 22 -16.83 -16.87 -2.14
N GLY A 23 -15.92 -16.45 -1.28
CA GLY A 23 -16.30 -15.84 -0.01
C GLY A 23 -17.03 -14.55 -0.33
N TRP A 24 -18.28 -14.44 0.08
CA TRP A 24 -19.00 -13.18 0.07
C TRP A 24 -18.28 -12.21 1.02
N TRP A 25 -17.67 -11.17 0.47
CA TRP A 25 -17.07 -10.08 1.23
C TRP A 25 -18.16 -9.03 1.43
N PRO A 26 -18.52 -8.69 2.66
CA PRO A 26 -19.42 -7.56 2.88
C PRO A 26 -18.83 -6.29 2.25
N ASP A 27 -19.64 -5.51 1.58
CA ASP A 27 -19.23 -4.28 0.89
C ASP A 27 -18.44 -3.31 1.79
N CYS A 28 -18.69 -3.33 3.10
CA CYS A 28 -17.93 -2.54 4.07
C CYS A 28 -16.43 -2.84 4.10
N TYR A 29 -15.97 -4.03 3.69
CA TYR A 29 -14.54 -4.36 3.61
C TYR A 29 -13.87 -3.83 2.36
N THR A 30 -14.65 -3.52 1.31
CA THR A 30 -14.14 -2.92 0.07
C THR A 30 -14.25 -1.41 0.07
N THR A 31 -14.96 -0.84 1.04
CA THR A 31 -15.26 0.59 1.15
C THR A 31 -14.12 1.39 1.76
N TYR A 32 -13.32 0.76 2.64
CA TYR A 32 -12.15 1.38 3.25
C TYR A 32 -10.88 0.64 2.88
N GLN A 33 -9.85 1.40 2.54
CA GLN A 33 -8.49 0.88 2.38
C GLN A 33 -7.54 1.61 3.32
N ASN A 34 -6.60 0.86 3.88
CA ASN A 34 -5.51 1.45 4.66
C ASN A 34 -4.37 1.77 3.70
N ILE A 35 -4.13 3.05 3.50
CA ILE A 35 -3.16 3.55 2.53
C ILE A 35 -1.92 4.01 3.28
N LEU A 36 -0.77 3.54 2.81
CA LEU A 36 0.54 3.97 3.24
C LEU A 36 1.02 5.08 2.28
N PRO A 37 1.29 6.31 2.77
CA PRO A 37 1.72 7.42 1.91
C PRO A 37 3.19 7.31 1.45
N ALA A 38 3.61 6.09 1.09
CA ALA A 38 4.92 5.75 0.57
C ALA A 38 4.83 4.57 -0.41
N PRO A 39 4.16 4.72 -1.57
CA PRO A 39 4.08 3.67 -2.57
C PRO A 39 5.48 3.35 -3.12
N ILE A 40 5.83 2.06 -3.16
CA ILE A 40 7.16 1.59 -3.50
C ILE A 40 7.20 1.20 -4.97
N VAL A 41 8.25 1.62 -5.67
CA VAL A 41 8.53 1.21 -7.06
C VAL A 41 9.88 0.50 -7.15
N LEU A 42 9.95 -0.51 -8.01
CA LEU A 42 11.20 -1.20 -8.37
C LEU A 42 11.73 -0.61 -9.67
N LEU A 43 12.92 -0.05 -9.62
CA LEU A 43 13.62 0.48 -10.77
C LEU A 43 14.99 -0.23 -10.92
N ASP A 44 15.63 -0.12 -12.09
CA ASP A 44 16.93 -0.74 -12.36
C ASP A 44 18.02 -0.36 -11.35
N LYS A 45 17.93 0.87 -10.82
CA LYS A 45 18.89 1.41 -9.86
C LYS A 45 18.56 1.14 -8.38
N GLY A 46 17.47 0.44 -8.11
CA GLY A 46 17.08 0.10 -6.75
C GLY A 46 15.59 0.25 -6.44
N ILE A 47 15.29 0.38 -5.16
CA ILE A 47 13.94 0.50 -4.62
C ILE A 47 13.73 1.94 -4.19
N PHE A 48 12.63 2.53 -4.63
CA PHE A 48 12.33 3.94 -4.39
C PHE A 48 10.87 4.10 -3.96
N ILE A 49 10.58 5.20 -3.29
CA ILE A 49 9.21 5.71 -3.16
C ILE A 49 8.85 6.36 -4.50
N ALA A 50 7.65 6.12 -5.00
CA ALA A 50 7.21 6.65 -6.28
C ALA A 50 7.38 8.17 -6.35
N PRO A 51 7.99 8.71 -7.40
CA PRO A 51 8.30 10.15 -7.47
C PRO A 51 7.05 11.02 -7.66
N ASP A 52 5.97 10.46 -8.19
CA ASP A 52 4.68 11.10 -8.45
C ASP A 52 3.63 10.83 -7.38
N THR A 53 4.10 10.52 -6.18
CA THR A 53 3.26 10.31 -4.99
C THR A 53 2.29 11.48 -4.75
N ASP A 54 2.69 12.70 -5.07
CA ASP A 54 1.86 13.91 -4.96
C ASP A 54 0.59 13.81 -5.79
N VAL A 55 0.73 13.48 -7.08
CA VAL A 55 -0.39 13.37 -8.01
C VAL A 55 -1.36 12.29 -7.58
N LEU A 56 -0.82 11.16 -7.10
CA LEU A 56 -1.63 10.04 -6.65
C LEU A 56 -2.47 10.40 -5.42
N PHE A 57 -1.88 11.05 -4.41
CA PHE A 57 -2.59 11.34 -3.18
C PHE A 57 -3.55 12.52 -3.30
N ASP A 58 -3.30 13.44 -4.21
CA ASP A 58 -4.29 14.46 -4.58
C ASP A 58 -5.55 13.82 -5.21
N GLN A 59 -5.41 12.69 -5.93
CA GLN A 59 -6.54 11.93 -6.48
C GLN A 59 -7.32 11.14 -5.42
N ILE A 60 -6.68 10.69 -4.33
CA ILE A 60 -7.34 9.98 -3.23
C ILE A 60 -8.30 10.92 -2.47
N GLY A 61 -7.96 12.20 -2.39
CA GLY A 61 -8.85 13.22 -1.85
C GLY A 61 -8.21 14.08 -0.76
N SER A 62 -8.76 15.27 -0.60
CA SER A 62 -8.27 16.27 0.34
C SER A 62 -8.37 15.85 1.81
N GLU A 63 -9.32 15.00 2.17
CA GLU A 63 -9.45 14.49 3.55
C GLU A 63 -8.21 13.68 3.96
N PHE A 64 -7.70 12.85 3.06
CA PHE A 64 -6.48 12.07 3.27
C PHE A 64 -5.26 12.97 3.49
N THR A 65 -5.06 13.94 2.60
CA THR A 65 -3.91 14.84 2.67
C THR A 65 -4.00 15.80 3.86
N ASN A 66 -5.19 16.29 4.19
CA ASN A 66 -5.44 17.13 5.37
C ASN A 66 -5.19 16.37 6.68
N TYR A 67 -5.57 15.10 6.76
CA TYR A 67 -5.27 14.26 7.93
C TYR A 67 -3.76 14.12 8.15
N LEU A 68 -2.99 13.84 7.10
CA LEU A 68 -1.53 13.75 7.19
C LEU A 68 -0.91 15.07 7.63
N ALA A 69 -1.36 16.19 7.07
CA ALA A 69 -0.91 17.53 7.45
C ALA A 69 -1.24 17.86 8.91
N ALA A 70 -2.44 17.51 9.40
CA ALA A 70 -2.84 17.70 10.79
C ALA A 70 -1.99 16.87 11.77
N LYS A 71 -1.45 15.72 11.32
CA LYS A 71 -0.49 14.89 12.08
C LYS A 71 0.95 15.41 11.98
N GLY A 72 1.18 16.49 11.22
CA GLY A 72 2.52 17.02 10.99
C GLY A 72 3.41 16.11 10.13
N PHE A 73 2.80 15.20 9.36
CA PHE A 73 3.52 14.28 8.51
C PHE A 73 3.63 14.83 7.09
N ASP A 74 4.84 15.23 6.71
CA ASP A 74 5.16 15.68 5.36
C ASP A 74 5.53 14.47 4.47
N TRP A 75 4.53 13.89 3.83
CA TRP A 75 4.69 12.78 2.92
C TRP A 75 5.33 13.17 1.57
N ARG A 76 5.22 14.45 1.18
CA ARG A 76 5.78 14.95 -0.08
C ARG A 76 7.30 14.85 -0.12
N ARG A 77 7.96 15.03 1.01
CA ARG A 77 9.42 14.87 1.11
C ARG A 77 9.92 13.45 0.84
N LEU A 78 9.02 12.46 0.86
CA LEU A 78 9.36 11.06 0.61
C LEU A 78 9.43 10.73 -0.88
N ALA A 79 8.81 11.54 -1.76
CA ALA A 79 8.75 11.30 -3.19
C ALA A 79 10.15 11.12 -3.80
N GLY A 80 10.35 10.01 -4.52
CA GLY A 80 11.62 9.67 -5.14
C GLY A 80 12.73 9.21 -4.20
N ALA A 81 12.50 9.18 -2.87
CA ALA A 81 13.51 8.74 -1.91
C ALA A 81 13.90 7.27 -2.13
N LYS A 82 15.21 6.98 -2.02
CA LYS A 82 15.71 5.61 -2.13
C LYS A 82 15.44 4.86 -0.84
N VAL A 83 14.80 3.70 -0.94
CA VAL A 83 14.44 2.86 0.21
C VAL A 83 15.52 1.80 0.44
N GLN A 84 16.07 1.76 1.64
CA GLN A 84 17.05 0.76 2.06
C GLN A 84 16.44 -0.33 2.91
N ARG A 85 15.59 0.04 3.88
CA ARG A 85 14.96 -0.91 4.82
C ARG A 85 13.49 -0.55 5.04
N ILE A 86 12.69 -1.57 5.33
CA ILE A 86 11.28 -1.47 5.70
C ILE A 86 11.03 -2.40 6.88
N GLY A 87 10.47 -1.91 7.97
CA GLY A 87 10.14 -2.71 9.15
C GLY A 87 11.34 -3.49 9.73
N GLY A 88 12.55 -2.94 9.61
CA GLY A 88 13.79 -3.59 10.08
C GLY A 88 14.43 -4.58 9.10
N TYR A 89 13.73 -5.00 8.04
CA TYR A 89 14.26 -5.88 6.97
C TYR A 89 14.93 -5.06 5.86
N SER A 90 15.74 -5.69 5.02
CA SER A 90 16.10 -5.05 3.75
C SER A 90 14.83 -4.79 2.93
N ALA A 91 14.80 -3.69 2.15
CA ALA A 91 13.60 -3.36 1.38
C ALA A 91 13.17 -4.50 0.44
N ARG A 92 14.15 -5.21 -0.14
CA ARG A 92 13.89 -6.36 -1.02
C ARG A 92 13.26 -7.53 -0.27
N ASP A 93 13.80 -7.89 0.90
CA ASP A 93 13.28 -9.00 1.70
C ASP A 93 11.85 -8.70 2.21
N TYR A 94 11.59 -7.43 2.55
CA TYR A 94 10.26 -7.02 2.98
C TYR A 94 9.24 -7.11 1.83
N ILE A 95 9.60 -6.65 0.63
CA ILE A 95 8.75 -6.78 -0.57
C ILE A 95 8.51 -8.26 -0.89
N ASP A 96 9.53 -9.10 -0.83
CA ASP A 96 9.41 -10.54 -1.05
C ASP A 96 8.47 -11.19 -0.03
N LYS A 97 8.57 -10.80 1.24
CA LYS A 97 7.64 -11.23 2.29
C LYS A 97 6.20 -10.85 1.97
N VAL A 98 5.94 -9.58 1.62
CA VAL A 98 4.59 -9.10 1.25
C VAL A 98 4.09 -9.86 0.01
N ALA A 99 4.94 -10.05 -0.99
CA ALA A 99 4.61 -10.82 -2.19
C ALA A 99 4.18 -12.26 -1.88
N ARG A 100 4.78 -12.90 -0.88
CA ARG A 100 4.44 -14.26 -0.48
C ARG A 100 3.18 -14.35 0.39
N THR A 101 2.90 -13.34 1.22
CA THR A 101 1.90 -13.44 2.29
C THR A 101 0.70 -12.53 2.10
N GLU A 102 0.79 -11.48 1.28
CA GLU A 102 -0.22 -10.41 1.22
C GLU A 102 -0.65 -10.06 -0.20
N SER A 103 0.14 -10.43 -1.22
CA SER A 103 -0.26 -10.23 -2.61
C SER A 103 -1.25 -11.30 -3.09
N GLY A 104 -1.98 -11.01 -4.19
CA GLY A 104 -3.02 -11.89 -4.72
C GLY A 104 -2.57 -13.31 -5.09
N ASN A 105 -3.54 -14.13 -5.50
CA ASN A 105 -3.41 -15.59 -5.75
C ASN A 105 -2.68 -15.94 -7.05
N PHE A 106 -1.59 -15.26 -7.35
CA PHE A 106 -0.79 -15.57 -8.53
C PHE A 106 0.16 -16.72 -8.24
N LEU A 107 0.29 -17.67 -9.18
CA LEU A 107 1.22 -18.79 -9.07
C LEU A 107 2.68 -18.33 -9.22
N ASP A 108 2.93 -17.42 -10.16
CA ASP A 108 4.27 -16.88 -10.41
C ASP A 108 4.67 -15.88 -9.34
N HIS A 109 5.85 -16.09 -8.74
CA HIS A 109 6.36 -15.24 -7.68
C HIS A 109 6.69 -13.82 -8.16
N ASN A 110 7.17 -13.63 -9.39
CA ASN A 110 7.48 -12.30 -9.92
C ASN A 110 6.21 -11.50 -10.13
N VAL A 111 5.12 -12.15 -10.54
CA VAL A 111 3.80 -11.50 -10.62
C VAL A 111 3.33 -11.04 -9.24
N ARG A 112 3.59 -11.84 -8.19
CA ARG A 112 3.30 -11.46 -6.81
C ARG A 112 4.13 -10.26 -6.36
N VAL A 113 5.43 -10.23 -6.71
CA VAL A 113 6.30 -9.08 -6.41
C VAL A 113 5.78 -7.83 -7.11
N ASN A 114 5.41 -7.92 -8.39
CA ASN A 114 4.82 -6.79 -9.12
C ASN A 114 3.48 -6.33 -8.52
N SER A 115 2.67 -7.24 -8.01
CA SER A 115 1.42 -6.92 -7.30
C SER A 115 1.65 -6.29 -5.92
N ALA A 116 2.78 -6.59 -5.27
CA ALA A 116 3.12 -6.02 -3.97
C ALA A 116 3.59 -4.57 -4.06
N VAL A 117 4.22 -4.19 -5.17
CA VAL A 117 4.76 -2.83 -5.37
C VAL A 117 3.84 -1.98 -6.25
N SER A 118 4.06 -0.67 -6.20
CA SER A 118 3.34 0.28 -7.06
C SER A 118 3.75 0.08 -8.52
N SER A 119 2.78 0.18 -9.40
CA SER A 119 2.95 0.02 -10.84
C SER A 119 2.09 1.00 -11.61
N TYR A 120 2.46 1.25 -12.87
CA TYR A 120 1.71 2.10 -13.77
C TYR A 120 1.03 1.25 -14.84
N GLN A 121 -0.20 1.60 -15.14
CA GLN A 121 -0.97 0.98 -16.22
C GLN A 121 -1.60 2.06 -17.11
N LEU A 122 -1.72 1.76 -18.38
CA LEU A 122 -2.41 2.62 -19.32
C LEU A 122 -3.82 2.06 -19.54
N LEU A 123 -4.84 2.76 -19.02
CA LEU A 123 -6.23 2.42 -19.18
C LEU A 123 -6.92 3.48 -20.05
N ASN A 124 -7.47 3.08 -21.20
CA ASN A 124 -8.19 3.97 -22.12
C ASN A 124 -7.41 5.25 -22.49
N GLY A 125 -6.09 5.13 -22.67
CA GLY A 125 -5.22 6.27 -22.99
C GLY A 125 -4.82 7.12 -21.81
N THR A 126 -5.24 6.79 -20.59
CA THR A 126 -4.88 7.52 -19.36
C THR A 126 -3.95 6.66 -18.51
N PHE A 127 -2.85 7.24 -18.05
CA PHE A 127 -1.99 6.59 -17.06
C PHE A 127 -2.68 6.57 -15.70
N SER A 128 -2.71 5.38 -15.11
CA SER A 128 -3.20 5.14 -13.76
C SER A 128 -2.12 4.45 -12.95
N GLN A 129 -1.91 4.88 -11.71
CA GLN A 129 -0.99 4.26 -10.78
C GLN A 129 -1.76 3.30 -9.86
N ASN A 130 -1.23 2.09 -9.73
CA ASN A 130 -1.68 1.14 -8.72
C ASN A 130 -0.73 1.22 -7.51
N LEU A 131 -1.28 1.35 -6.31
CA LEU A 131 -0.50 1.45 -5.07
C LEU A 131 0.27 0.17 -4.72
N GLY A 132 -0.23 -0.99 -5.14
CA GLY A 132 0.29 -2.29 -4.74
C GLY A 132 -0.11 -2.70 -3.32
N ALA A 133 -0.01 -3.99 -3.03
CA ALA A 133 -0.45 -4.57 -1.76
C ALA A 133 0.32 -4.05 -0.53
N LEU A 134 1.55 -3.57 -0.72
CA LEU A 134 2.35 -2.99 0.35
C LEU A 134 1.81 -1.63 0.81
N ALA A 135 1.37 -0.79 -0.14
CA ALA A 135 0.90 0.55 0.15
C ALA A 135 -0.63 0.66 0.25
N SER A 136 -1.36 -0.41 -0.06
CA SER A 136 -2.82 -0.45 0.03
C SER A 136 -3.27 -1.81 0.54
N SER A 137 -3.75 -1.87 1.77
CA SER A 137 -4.18 -3.13 2.40
C SER A 137 -5.58 -3.00 2.99
N PRO A 138 -6.47 -3.96 2.76
CA PRO A 138 -7.78 -4.00 3.42
C PRO A 138 -7.66 -4.32 4.91
N VAL A 139 -6.56 -4.95 5.34
CA VAL A 139 -6.34 -5.36 6.73
C VAL A 139 -5.17 -4.60 7.32
N LEU A 140 -5.44 -3.80 8.34
CA LEU A 140 -4.42 -3.08 9.09
C LEU A 140 -3.73 -4.02 10.08
N LYS A 141 -2.47 -4.36 9.82
CA LYS A 141 -1.63 -5.14 10.75
C LYS A 141 -0.82 -4.25 11.70
N HIS A 142 -0.48 -3.06 11.23
CA HIS A 142 0.30 -2.06 11.97
C HIS A 142 -0.27 -0.68 11.69
N THR A 143 -0.18 0.22 12.66
CA THR A 143 -0.64 1.61 12.50
C THR A 143 0.35 2.46 11.70
N SER A 144 1.59 2.04 11.65
CA SER A 144 2.68 2.69 10.90
C SER A 144 3.72 1.67 10.48
N LEU A 145 4.59 2.07 9.57
CA LEU A 145 5.69 1.25 9.05
C LEU A 145 6.98 2.08 9.03
N LEU A 146 8.02 1.55 9.67
CA LEU A 146 9.32 2.21 9.76
C LEU A 146 10.13 2.01 8.48
N PHE A 147 10.50 3.11 7.84
CA PHE A 147 11.37 3.13 6.65
C PHE A 147 12.76 3.65 7.01
N THR A 148 13.78 3.11 6.38
CA THR A 148 15.11 3.72 6.29
C THR A 148 15.29 4.16 4.84
N ILE A 149 15.35 5.47 4.61
CA ILE A 149 15.39 6.08 3.29
C ILE A 149 16.59 7.01 3.12
N ILE A 150 16.97 7.26 1.88
CA ILE A 150 17.85 8.37 1.51
C ILE A 150 16.99 9.36 0.71
N PRO A 151 16.67 10.55 1.25
CA PRO A 151 15.89 11.55 0.54
C PRO A 151 16.59 12.03 -0.73
N VAL A 152 15.81 12.43 -1.73
CA VAL A 152 16.34 12.96 -3.01
C VAL A 152 17.20 14.20 -2.79
N ASN A 153 16.78 15.08 -1.88
CA ASN A 153 17.44 16.34 -1.59
C ASN A 153 18.50 16.23 -0.47
N SER A 154 18.90 15.01 -0.11
CA SER A 154 19.94 14.82 0.91
C SER A 154 21.29 15.27 0.40
N THR A 155 21.84 16.34 0.99
CA THR A 155 23.20 16.84 0.69
C THR A 155 24.28 15.92 1.22
N THR A 156 23.97 15.12 2.25
CA THR A 156 24.90 14.20 2.90
C THR A 156 24.84 12.78 2.35
N GLY A 157 23.74 12.43 1.65
CA GLY A 157 23.49 11.06 1.22
C GLY A 157 23.29 10.05 2.37
N LEU A 158 23.17 10.56 3.61
CA LEU A 158 22.98 9.71 4.79
C LEU A 158 21.53 9.21 4.87
N PRO A 159 21.34 7.95 5.29
CA PRO A 159 20.00 7.42 5.50
C PRO A 159 19.34 8.05 6.74
N GLU A 160 18.04 8.23 6.67
CA GLU A 160 17.19 8.61 7.79
C GLU A 160 16.09 7.57 8.04
N MET A 161 15.62 7.51 9.27
CA MET A 161 14.47 6.67 9.64
C MET A 161 13.21 7.52 9.68
N VAL A 162 12.16 7.03 9.02
CA VAL A 162 10.86 7.69 8.95
C VAL A 162 9.78 6.69 9.30
N ASP A 163 8.97 7.00 10.30
CA ASP A 163 7.79 6.22 10.65
C ASP A 163 6.60 6.71 9.83
N VAL A 164 6.16 5.90 8.87
CA VAL A 164 5.12 6.25 7.89
C VAL A 164 3.78 5.70 8.38
N PRO A 165 2.79 6.55 8.68
CA PRO A 165 1.50 6.11 9.18
C PRO A 165 0.65 5.50 8.08
N PHE A 166 -0.14 4.46 8.43
CA PHE A 166 -1.28 4.06 7.60
C PHE A 166 -2.47 4.97 7.88
N VAL A 167 -3.17 5.33 6.83
CA VAL A 167 -4.39 6.16 6.89
C VAL A 167 -5.52 5.40 6.21
N ALA A 168 -6.66 5.26 6.91
CA ALA A 168 -7.86 4.70 6.32
C ALA A 168 -8.46 5.71 5.35
N ALA A 169 -8.62 5.31 4.10
CA ALA A 169 -9.30 6.10 3.07
C ALA A 169 -10.60 5.42 2.68
N PHE A 170 -11.66 6.20 2.58
CA PHE A 170 -12.94 5.75 2.03
C PHE A 170 -12.84 5.78 0.50
N ILE A 171 -13.02 4.62 -0.13
CA ILE A 171 -12.94 4.47 -1.59
C ILE A 171 -14.24 3.96 -2.21
N GLY A 172 -15.27 3.77 -1.39
CA GLY A 172 -16.57 3.29 -1.81
C GLY A 172 -17.49 4.41 -2.30
N VAL A 173 -18.67 4.00 -2.76
CA VAL A 173 -19.77 4.93 -3.02
C VAL A 173 -20.32 5.37 -1.66
N PRO A 174 -20.58 6.66 -1.42
CA PRO A 174 -21.24 7.11 -0.20
C PRO A 174 -22.52 6.31 0.04
N PHE A 175 -22.72 5.88 1.28
CA PHE A 175 -23.96 5.20 1.64
C PHE A 175 -25.10 6.19 1.43
N ASP A 176 -26.11 5.76 0.67
CA ASP A 176 -27.36 6.49 0.56
C ASP A 176 -28.06 6.36 1.92
N ASP A 177 -28.31 7.48 2.59
CA ASP A 177 -28.89 7.50 3.93
C ASP A 177 -30.38 7.09 3.94
N GLY A 178 -30.89 6.61 2.78
CA GLY A 178 -32.24 6.09 2.66
C GLY A 178 -33.34 7.14 2.87
N SER A 179 -32.99 8.42 2.84
CA SER A 179 -33.95 9.53 2.89
C SER A 179 -34.45 9.81 1.47
N SER A 180 -35.37 8.95 1.00
CA SER A 180 -36.19 9.18 -0.17
C SER A 180 -37.66 8.94 0.18
#